data_6fe1d788d2718c15a49a85cd9eafa440
#
_entry.id   6fe1d788d2718c15a49a85cd9eafa440
#
_cell.length_a   1.000
_cell.length_b   1.000
_cell.length_c   1.000
_cell.angle_alpha   90.00
_cell.angle_beta   90.00
_cell.angle_gamma   90.00
#
_symmetry.space_group_name_H-M   'P 1'
#
loop_
_entity.id
_entity.type
_entity.pdbx_description
1 polymer ?
#
loop_
_entity_poly.entity_id
_entity_poly.type
_entity_poly.pdbx_seq_one_letter_code
_entity_poly.pdbx_strand_id
1 'polypeptide(L)'
;MKRSILLVLLLSASLVFSGCISSPENKHENITTLRIGYQPSTHQIAEMVATDLGWWREDLEPFGIKEVREFGFPSGPPEMQAMMAGELDIAYVGTSPPISAMYQGLDARIVAAVNINGSDLVFRSDVPYRGPPSLARMRVSTFPTGSIQDIVLRKWLAQNGVDASQVNITAMGPGDAVSAIISGGIDAVFLPHPAPAIIEIADKGRSEVASGEMWPGHACCSLVVSGNLIRNQPELVEQIVRIHIKATEYVNSHPAQAARIYANHTGQDLEMVRYSLKTWDGKWISDPHLQISSTLVYVESCRQQNNEAKILTEEDIFDTSFYDGAEATAGI
;
A
#
# COMPACT_ATOMS: atom_id res chain seq x y z
N MET A 1 -66.16 19.84 -63.58
CA MET A 1 -64.92 19.62 -62.89
C MET A 1 -64.74 20.75 -61.86
N LYS A 2 -65.14 20.55 -60.61
CA LYS A 2 -64.98 21.53 -59.52
C LYS A 2 -64.27 20.80 -58.37
N ARG A 3 -63.04 21.20 -58.03
CA ARG A 3 -62.28 20.72 -56.91
C ARG A 3 -62.63 21.55 -55.68
N SER A 4 -63.23 20.95 -54.67
CA SER A 4 -63.45 21.54 -53.35
C SER A 4 -62.21 21.30 -52.50
N ILE A 5 -61.63 22.37 -51.99
CA ILE A 5 -60.53 22.37 -51.06
C ILE A 5 -61.14 22.41 -49.67
N LEU A 6 -60.91 21.38 -48.87
CA LEU A 6 -61.32 21.29 -47.46
C LEU A 6 -60.16 21.78 -46.59
N LEU A 7 -60.39 22.90 -45.90
CA LEU A 7 -59.45 23.54 -44.99
C LEU A 7 -59.64 22.92 -43.61
N VAL A 8 -58.66 22.12 -43.12
CA VAL A 8 -58.64 21.59 -41.77
C VAL A 8 -57.83 22.51 -40.88
N LEU A 9 -58.49 23.19 -39.94
CA LEU A 9 -57.88 23.98 -38.89
C LEU A 9 -57.41 23.01 -37.78
N LEU A 10 -56.09 22.86 -37.64
CA LEU A 10 -55.44 22.22 -36.50
C LEU A 10 -55.26 23.21 -35.36
N LEU A 11 -56.04 23.09 -34.29
CA LEU A 11 -55.78 23.75 -33.00
C LEU A 11 -54.66 23.00 -32.30
N SER A 12 -53.47 23.62 -32.22
CA SER A 12 -52.37 23.13 -31.41
C SER A 12 -52.53 23.63 -29.96
N ALA A 13 -52.98 22.77 -29.08
CA ALA A 13 -52.95 23.01 -27.61
C ALA A 13 -51.53 22.79 -27.12
N SER A 14 -50.81 23.89 -26.79
CA SER A 14 -49.51 23.85 -26.14
C SER A 14 -49.70 23.52 -24.64
N LEU A 15 -49.51 22.26 -24.25
CA LEU A 15 -49.37 21.85 -22.88
C LEU A 15 -47.97 22.26 -22.42
N VAL A 16 -47.91 23.31 -21.59
CA VAL A 16 -46.68 23.70 -20.85
C VAL A 16 -46.55 22.72 -19.67
N PHE A 17 -45.72 21.69 -19.85
CA PHE A 17 -45.22 20.87 -18.76
C PHE A 17 -44.17 21.67 -17.98
N SER A 18 -44.58 22.34 -16.89
CA SER A 18 -43.62 22.79 -15.87
C SER A 18 -43.12 21.56 -15.11
N GLY A 19 -42.15 20.86 -15.72
CA GLY A 19 -41.37 19.86 -15.01
C GLY A 19 -40.46 20.55 -14.01
N CYS A 20 -40.73 20.41 -12.72
CA CYS A 20 -39.71 20.66 -11.70
C CYS A 20 -38.54 19.71 -12.00
N ILE A 21 -37.48 20.27 -12.55
CA ILE A 21 -36.18 19.58 -12.60
C ILE A 21 -35.67 19.61 -11.15
N SER A 22 -36.05 18.61 -10.36
CA SER A 22 -35.32 18.27 -9.15
C SER A 22 -33.95 17.84 -9.62
N SER A 23 -32.93 18.65 -9.40
CA SER A 23 -31.55 18.22 -9.49
C SER A 23 -31.45 16.93 -8.68
N PRO A 24 -30.82 15.85 -9.17
CA PRO A 24 -30.55 14.72 -8.33
C PRO A 24 -29.65 15.24 -7.20
N GLU A 25 -30.19 15.35 -5.98
CA GLU A 25 -29.40 15.35 -4.78
C GLU A 25 -28.57 14.06 -4.88
N ASN A 26 -27.29 14.20 -5.17
CA ASN A 26 -26.33 13.13 -4.96
C ASN A 26 -26.39 12.79 -3.46
N LYS A 27 -27.31 11.95 -3.06
CA LYS A 27 -27.24 11.27 -1.77
C LYS A 27 -26.01 10.39 -1.86
N HIS A 28 -24.90 10.91 -1.36
CA HIS A 28 -23.73 10.11 -1.06
C HIS A 28 -24.17 9.05 -0.05
N GLU A 29 -24.40 7.83 -0.51
CA GLU A 29 -24.71 6.72 0.39
C GLU A 29 -23.45 6.42 1.19
N ASN A 30 -23.57 6.53 2.51
CA ASN A 30 -22.52 6.10 3.44
C ASN A 30 -22.27 4.62 3.23
N ILE A 31 -21.00 4.23 3.20
CA ILE A 31 -20.67 2.82 3.12
C ILE A 31 -21.12 2.09 4.39
N THR A 32 -21.56 0.85 4.23
CA THR A 32 -21.90 -0.05 5.35
C THR A 32 -20.96 -1.25 5.43
N THR A 33 -20.11 -1.41 4.42
CA THR A 33 -19.03 -2.41 4.36
C THR A 33 -17.73 -1.68 4.12
N LEU A 34 -16.75 -1.86 5.01
CA LEU A 34 -15.38 -1.37 4.81
C LEU A 34 -14.57 -2.46 4.09
N ARG A 35 -13.93 -2.11 2.99
CA ARG A 35 -13.10 -3.01 2.17
C ARG A 35 -11.64 -2.61 2.30
N ILE A 36 -10.85 -3.50 2.92
CA ILE A 36 -9.45 -3.29 3.26
C ILE A 36 -8.56 -4.12 2.34
N GLY A 37 -7.65 -3.46 1.61
CA GLY A 37 -6.55 -4.11 0.92
C GLY A 37 -5.34 -4.23 1.82
N TYR A 38 -4.60 -5.35 1.72
CA TYR A 38 -3.34 -5.52 2.43
C TYR A 38 -2.43 -6.54 1.74
N GLN A 39 -1.16 -6.54 2.14
CA GLN A 39 -0.18 -7.53 1.72
C GLN A 39 0.25 -8.36 2.94
N PRO A 40 0.24 -9.71 2.89
CA PRO A 40 0.55 -10.56 4.03
C PRO A 40 2.06 -10.55 4.35
N SER A 41 2.56 -9.43 4.86
CA SER A 41 3.94 -9.20 5.29
C SER A 41 4.00 -8.74 6.75
N THR A 42 5.16 -8.89 7.38
CA THR A 42 5.34 -8.40 8.76
C THR A 42 5.25 -6.87 8.87
N HIS A 43 5.34 -6.16 7.75
CA HIS A 43 5.18 -4.71 7.69
C HIS A 43 3.77 -4.25 8.09
N GLN A 44 2.75 -5.06 7.79
CA GLN A 44 1.35 -4.69 7.92
C GLN A 44 0.63 -5.40 9.08
N ILE A 45 1.37 -5.87 10.07
CA ILE A 45 0.82 -6.59 11.25
C ILE A 45 -0.25 -5.75 11.98
N ALA A 46 -0.15 -4.43 11.98
CA ALA A 46 -1.12 -3.56 12.64
C ALA A 46 -2.55 -3.75 12.08
N GLU A 47 -2.69 -3.96 10.79
CA GLU A 47 -3.97 -4.29 10.14
C GLU A 47 -4.53 -5.60 10.70
N MET A 48 -3.71 -6.67 10.70
CA MET A 48 -4.09 -8.00 11.17
C MET A 48 -4.41 -8.02 12.67
N VAL A 49 -3.73 -7.19 13.47
CA VAL A 49 -4.03 -6.99 14.90
C VAL A 49 -5.40 -6.35 15.09
N ALA A 50 -5.72 -5.32 14.33
CA ALA A 50 -7.02 -4.65 14.41
C ALA A 50 -8.16 -5.61 14.02
N THR A 51 -7.92 -6.50 13.06
CA THR A 51 -8.86 -7.55 12.66
C THR A 51 -9.01 -8.63 13.74
N ASP A 52 -7.91 -9.24 14.21
CA ASP A 52 -7.94 -10.35 15.19
C ASP A 52 -8.54 -9.93 16.51
N LEU A 53 -8.27 -8.69 16.96
CA LEU A 53 -8.82 -8.13 18.19
C LEU A 53 -10.22 -7.53 18.02
N GLY A 54 -10.80 -7.57 16.83
CA GLY A 54 -12.16 -7.14 16.53
C GLY A 54 -12.36 -5.63 16.46
N TRP A 55 -11.28 -4.83 16.49
CA TRP A 55 -11.38 -3.36 16.57
C TRP A 55 -12.00 -2.74 15.32
N TRP A 56 -11.71 -3.27 14.13
CA TRP A 56 -12.38 -2.82 12.91
C TRP A 56 -13.90 -2.94 13.01
N ARG A 57 -14.41 -4.02 13.58
CA ARG A 57 -15.86 -4.23 13.71
C ARG A 57 -16.45 -3.40 14.84
N GLU A 58 -15.81 -3.41 16.02
CA GLU A 58 -16.38 -2.81 17.23
C GLU A 58 -16.29 -1.29 17.19
N ASP A 59 -15.13 -0.75 16.82
CA ASP A 59 -14.89 0.69 16.86
C ASP A 59 -15.51 1.42 15.64
N LEU A 60 -15.92 0.69 14.57
CA LEU A 60 -16.58 1.27 13.38
C LEU A 60 -18.11 1.07 13.34
N GLU A 61 -18.68 0.23 14.23
CA GLU A 61 -20.13 0.06 14.31
C GLU A 61 -20.88 1.38 14.54
N PRO A 62 -20.41 2.33 15.42
CA PRO A 62 -21.04 3.62 15.62
C PRO A 62 -21.08 4.50 14.36
N PHE A 63 -20.21 4.25 13.38
CA PHE A 63 -20.15 4.96 12.10
C PHE A 63 -21.00 4.29 11.01
N GLY A 64 -21.76 3.25 11.35
CA GLY A 64 -22.67 2.55 10.44
C GLY A 64 -22.03 1.41 9.65
N ILE A 65 -20.78 1.05 9.93
CA ILE A 65 -20.12 -0.11 9.31
C ILE A 65 -20.68 -1.39 9.95
N LYS A 66 -21.22 -2.27 9.12
CA LYS A 66 -21.82 -3.56 9.51
C LYS A 66 -20.93 -4.73 9.18
N GLU A 67 -20.05 -4.57 8.22
CA GLU A 67 -19.17 -5.61 7.72
C GLU A 67 -17.78 -5.03 7.40
N VAL A 68 -16.74 -5.80 7.67
CA VAL A 68 -15.38 -5.52 7.23
C VAL A 68 -14.92 -6.69 6.37
N ARG A 69 -14.39 -6.40 5.20
CA ARG A 69 -13.84 -7.38 4.26
C ARG A 69 -12.38 -7.07 3.97
N GLU A 70 -11.56 -8.07 4.11
CA GLU A 70 -10.13 -8.01 3.88
C GLU A 70 -9.77 -8.71 2.56
N PHE A 71 -8.86 -8.12 1.80
CA PHE A 71 -8.39 -8.62 0.52
C PHE A 71 -6.86 -8.65 0.51
N GLY A 72 -6.28 -9.85 0.45
CA GLY A 72 -4.84 -10.05 0.38
C GLY A 72 -4.31 -9.91 -1.05
N PHE A 73 -3.24 -9.13 -1.21
CA PHE A 73 -2.57 -8.90 -2.50
C PHE A 73 -1.11 -9.35 -2.46
N PRO A 74 -0.57 -9.87 -3.56
CA PRO A 74 0.83 -10.29 -3.62
C PRO A 74 1.80 -9.10 -3.70
N SER A 75 1.34 -7.91 -4.09
CA SER A 75 2.14 -6.68 -4.23
C SER A 75 1.24 -5.45 -4.41
N GLY A 76 1.82 -4.25 -4.29
CA GLY A 76 1.08 -2.98 -4.37
C GLY A 76 0.40 -2.67 -5.71
N PRO A 77 1.00 -2.90 -6.89
CA PRO A 77 0.35 -2.55 -8.15
C PRO A 77 -1.04 -3.18 -8.36
N PRO A 78 -1.26 -4.50 -8.19
CA PRO A 78 -2.60 -5.07 -8.31
C PRO A 78 -3.57 -4.58 -7.22
N GLU A 79 -3.08 -4.26 -6.01
CA GLU A 79 -3.87 -3.67 -4.95
C GLU A 79 -4.38 -2.28 -5.33
N MET A 80 -3.51 -1.44 -5.91
CA MET A 80 -3.92 -0.12 -6.39
C MET A 80 -4.86 -0.19 -7.59
N GLN A 81 -4.76 -1.20 -8.45
CA GLN A 81 -5.73 -1.43 -9.52
C GLN A 81 -7.13 -1.74 -8.95
N ALA A 82 -7.22 -2.57 -7.91
CA ALA A 82 -8.47 -2.83 -7.21
C ALA A 82 -9.05 -1.55 -6.57
N MET A 83 -8.20 -0.70 -5.97
CA MET A 83 -8.63 0.59 -5.43
C MET A 83 -9.12 1.55 -6.52
N MET A 84 -8.43 1.63 -7.67
CA MET A 84 -8.87 2.42 -8.82
C MET A 84 -10.20 1.93 -9.41
N ALA A 85 -10.45 0.62 -9.35
CA ALA A 85 -11.74 0.03 -9.74
C ALA A 85 -12.87 0.27 -8.72
N GLY A 86 -12.58 0.90 -7.57
CA GLY A 86 -13.53 1.12 -6.49
C GLY A 86 -13.86 -0.14 -5.68
N GLU A 87 -12.98 -1.14 -5.72
CA GLU A 87 -13.15 -2.39 -4.97
C GLU A 87 -12.57 -2.32 -3.55
N LEU A 88 -11.76 -1.30 -3.25
CA LEU A 88 -11.18 -1.04 -1.93
C LEU A 88 -11.53 0.37 -1.46
N ASP A 89 -11.78 0.51 -0.16
CA ASP A 89 -11.99 1.79 0.51
C ASP A 89 -10.70 2.29 1.17
N ILE A 90 -9.93 1.39 1.73
CA ILE A 90 -8.60 1.64 2.30
C ILE A 90 -7.60 0.56 1.88
N ALA A 91 -6.31 0.87 1.94
CA ALA A 91 -5.24 -0.07 1.63
C ALA A 91 -4.02 0.14 2.51
N TYR A 92 -3.48 -0.97 3.01
CA TYR A 92 -2.17 -1.06 3.63
C TYR A 92 -1.15 -1.47 2.57
N VAL A 93 -0.47 -0.54 1.98
CA VAL A 93 0.31 -0.76 0.76
C VAL A 93 1.69 -0.09 0.83
N GLY A 94 2.65 -0.56 0.04
CA GLY A 94 3.91 0.15 -0.15
C GLY A 94 3.68 1.59 -0.60
N THR A 95 4.44 2.55 -0.08
CA THR A 95 4.20 3.99 -0.28
C THR A 95 4.28 4.44 -1.75
N SER A 96 5.09 3.80 -2.61
CA SER A 96 5.25 4.21 -4.01
C SER A 96 4.15 3.73 -4.97
N PRO A 97 3.54 2.54 -4.87
CA PRO A 97 2.44 2.12 -5.74
C PRO A 97 1.26 3.08 -5.81
N PRO A 98 0.74 3.67 -4.70
CA PRO A 98 -0.33 4.66 -4.78
C PRO A 98 0.09 5.93 -5.54
N ILE A 99 1.35 6.38 -5.42
CA ILE A 99 1.86 7.52 -6.18
C ILE A 99 1.81 7.24 -7.69
N SER A 100 2.25 6.05 -8.10
CA SER A 100 2.17 5.62 -9.50
C SER A 100 0.71 5.55 -9.99
N ALA A 101 -0.20 5.06 -9.15
CA ALA A 101 -1.62 5.00 -9.46
C ALA A 101 -2.28 6.40 -9.49
N MET A 102 -1.84 7.35 -8.66
CA MET A 102 -2.30 8.75 -8.71
C MET A 102 -1.95 9.41 -10.04
N TYR A 103 -0.78 9.11 -10.62
CA TYR A 103 -0.45 9.53 -11.99
C TYR A 103 -1.40 8.93 -13.04
N GLN A 104 -2.01 7.79 -12.76
CA GLN A 104 -2.98 7.11 -13.62
C GLN A 104 -4.44 7.50 -13.30
N GLY A 105 -4.66 8.44 -12.36
CA GLY A 105 -5.97 8.96 -12.01
C GLY A 105 -6.58 8.40 -10.73
N LEU A 106 -5.82 7.66 -9.90
CA LEU A 106 -6.30 7.25 -8.58
C LEU A 106 -6.58 8.49 -7.73
N ASP A 107 -7.81 8.60 -7.27
CA ASP A 107 -8.24 9.60 -6.28
C ASP A 107 -8.18 8.99 -4.89
N ALA A 108 -7.08 9.21 -4.19
CA ALA A 108 -6.80 8.71 -2.86
C ALA A 108 -5.77 9.60 -2.14
N ARG A 109 -5.60 9.42 -0.84
CA ARG A 109 -4.56 10.07 -0.03
C ARG A 109 -3.94 9.07 0.94
N ILE A 110 -2.66 9.29 1.23
CA ILE A 110 -1.97 8.68 2.38
C ILE A 110 -2.39 9.47 3.62
N VAL A 111 -2.97 8.78 4.60
CA VAL A 111 -3.47 9.39 5.84
C VAL A 111 -2.68 9.00 7.08
N ALA A 112 -1.90 7.91 7.01
CA ALA A 112 -1.01 7.48 8.08
C ALA A 112 0.19 6.69 7.51
N ALA A 113 1.27 6.65 8.27
CA ALA A 113 2.38 5.73 8.02
C ALA A 113 2.03 4.32 8.51
N VAL A 114 2.71 3.30 8.01
CA VAL A 114 2.60 1.92 8.50
C VAL A 114 3.95 1.41 9.00
N ASN A 115 5.01 1.55 8.20
CA ASN A 115 6.35 1.21 8.62
C ASN A 115 7.43 1.92 7.79
N ILE A 116 8.65 1.90 8.32
CA ILE A 116 9.89 2.28 7.63
C ILE A 116 10.83 1.08 7.56
N ASN A 117 11.73 1.05 6.56
CA ASN A 117 12.72 -0.02 6.34
C ASN A 117 12.07 -1.42 6.21
N GLY A 118 12.75 -2.47 6.65
CA GLY A 118 12.18 -3.82 6.83
C GLY A 118 12.35 -4.77 5.65
N SER A 119 13.27 -4.50 4.73
CA SER A 119 13.61 -5.39 3.61
C SER A 119 15.10 -5.72 3.64
N ASP A 120 15.47 -6.92 3.18
CA ASP A 120 16.87 -7.33 3.12
C ASP A 120 17.27 -7.80 1.73
N LEU A 121 18.52 -7.49 1.39
CA LEU A 121 19.23 -8.07 0.27
C LEU A 121 19.86 -9.40 0.73
N VAL A 122 19.23 -10.49 0.35
CA VAL A 122 19.61 -11.85 0.71
C VAL A 122 20.37 -12.49 -0.46
N PHE A 123 21.54 -13.00 -0.20
CA PHE A 123 22.33 -13.77 -1.16
C PHE A 123 22.16 -15.27 -0.93
N ARG A 124 22.09 -16.05 -2.00
CA ARG A 124 22.13 -17.50 -1.91
C ARG A 124 23.43 -17.95 -1.20
N SER A 125 23.35 -18.99 -0.38
CA SER A 125 24.44 -19.40 0.53
C SER A 125 25.78 -19.66 -0.17
N ASP A 126 25.76 -20.12 -1.44
CA ASP A 126 26.95 -20.40 -2.25
C ASP A 126 27.46 -19.21 -3.08
N VAL A 127 26.76 -18.06 -3.05
CA VAL A 127 27.12 -16.84 -3.78
C VAL A 127 27.79 -15.85 -2.84
N PRO A 128 29.08 -15.50 -3.07
CA PRO A 128 29.76 -14.55 -2.19
C PRO A 128 29.34 -13.11 -2.47
N TYR A 129 28.95 -12.39 -1.43
CA TYR A 129 28.79 -10.94 -1.46
C TYR A 129 30.15 -10.25 -1.17
N ARG A 130 30.53 -9.29 -2.00
CA ARG A 130 31.79 -8.51 -1.89
C ARG A 130 31.56 -7.02 -2.06
N GLY A 131 30.43 -6.53 -1.56
CA GLY A 131 29.98 -5.14 -1.74
C GLY A 131 29.15 -4.93 -3.01
N PRO A 132 28.55 -3.73 -3.17
CA PRO A 132 27.59 -3.42 -4.24
C PRO A 132 28.08 -3.73 -5.66
N PRO A 133 29.38 -3.50 -6.02
CA PRO A 133 29.87 -3.84 -7.37
C PRO A 133 29.78 -5.33 -7.73
N SER A 134 29.72 -6.21 -6.72
CA SER A 134 29.59 -7.66 -6.99
C SER A 134 28.24 -8.06 -7.55
N LEU A 135 27.21 -7.20 -7.50
CA LEU A 135 25.91 -7.47 -8.09
C LEU A 135 25.92 -7.40 -9.63
N ALA A 136 26.95 -6.78 -10.22
CA ALA A 136 27.07 -6.74 -11.69
C ALA A 136 27.02 -8.14 -12.27
N ARG A 137 26.13 -8.35 -13.27
CA ARG A 137 25.84 -9.62 -13.94
C ARG A 137 25.14 -10.70 -13.09
N MET A 138 24.85 -10.43 -11.80
CA MET A 138 24.06 -11.34 -10.98
C MET A 138 22.58 -11.30 -11.37
N ARG A 139 21.90 -12.42 -11.16
CA ARG A 139 20.46 -12.55 -11.28
C ARG A 139 19.87 -12.17 -9.93
N VAL A 140 19.24 -11.00 -9.86
CA VAL A 140 18.66 -10.46 -8.65
C VAL A 140 17.15 -10.35 -8.83
N SER A 141 16.37 -10.84 -7.88
CA SER A 141 14.93 -10.61 -7.87
C SER A 141 14.54 -9.57 -6.85
N THR A 142 13.54 -8.77 -7.21
CA THR A 142 12.86 -7.83 -6.33
C THR A 142 11.39 -7.73 -6.73
N PHE A 143 10.60 -6.94 -6.02
CA PHE A 143 9.20 -6.66 -6.38
C PHE A 143 9.10 -5.94 -7.74
N PRO A 144 7.90 -5.87 -8.33
CA PRO A 144 7.68 -5.21 -9.61
C PRO A 144 8.25 -3.79 -9.66
N THR A 145 8.63 -3.36 -10.85
CA THR A 145 9.12 -2.01 -11.13
C THR A 145 8.17 -0.96 -10.53
N GLY A 146 8.72 0.00 -9.82
CA GLY A 146 7.97 1.03 -9.11
C GLY A 146 7.53 0.64 -7.70
N SER A 147 7.82 -0.57 -7.24
CA SER A 147 7.71 -0.92 -5.82
C SER A 147 8.80 -0.24 -4.99
N ILE A 148 8.59 -0.20 -3.67
CA ILE A 148 9.61 0.33 -2.76
C ILE A 148 10.94 -0.39 -2.92
N GLN A 149 10.92 -1.72 -2.98
CA GLN A 149 12.13 -2.53 -3.11
C GLN A 149 12.86 -2.25 -4.42
N ASP A 150 12.16 -2.12 -5.55
CA ASP A 150 12.79 -1.78 -6.82
C ASP A 150 13.46 -0.39 -6.77
N ILE A 151 12.78 0.61 -6.21
CA ILE A 151 13.30 1.98 -6.13
C ILE A 151 14.50 2.05 -5.17
N VAL A 152 14.41 1.44 -3.99
CA VAL A 152 15.49 1.44 -2.99
C VAL A 152 16.73 0.73 -3.54
N LEU A 153 16.56 -0.45 -4.16
CA LEU A 153 17.66 -1.21 -4.76
C LEU A 153 18.36 -0.40 -5.86
N ARG A 154 17.61 0.17 -6.80
CA ARG A 154 18.19 0.95 -7.91
C ARG A 154 18.89 2.21 -7.42
N LYS A 155 18.31 2.92 -6.45
CA LYS A 155 18.91 4.09 -5.82
C LYS A 155 20.23 3.73 -5.13
N TRP A 156 20.23 2.65 -4.35
CA TRP A 156 21.42 2.19 -3.66
C TRP A 156 22.51 1.73 -4.61
N LEU A 157 22.20 1.00 -5.69
CA LEU A 157 23.15 0.64 -6.73
C LEU A 157 23.78 1.88 -7.35
N ALA A 158 22.98 2.88 -7.73
CA ALA A 158 23.47 4.12 -8.32
C ALA A 158 24.39 4.90 -7.37
N GLN A 159 24.04 4.98 -6.09
CA GLN A 159 24.87 5.64 -5.05
C GLN A 159 26.23 4.95 -4.87
N ASN A 160 26.32 3.66 -5.17
CA ASN A 160 27.56 2.87 -5.09
C ASN A 160 28.26 2.72 -6.45
N GLY A 161 27.87 3.53 -7.45
CA GLY A 161 28.50 3.53 -8.77
C GLY A 161 28.20 2.29 -9.61
N VAL A 162 27.15 1.54 -9.30
CA VAL A 162 26.69 0.39 -10.07
C VAL A 162 25.51 0.80 -10.94
N ASP A 163 25.67 0.70 -12.25
CA ASP A 163 24.54 0.87 -13.17
C ASP A 163 23.60 -0.32 -13.05
N ALA A 164 22.33 -0.05 -12.70
CA ALA A 164 21.30 -1.07 -12.56
C ALA A 164 21.07 -1.90 -13.84
N SER A 165 21.42 -1.36 -15.03
CA SER A 165 21.38 -2.10 -16.31
C SER A 165 22.42 -3.23 -16.39
N GLN A 166 23.44 -3.20 -15.56
CA GLN A 166 24.45 -4.25 -15.46
C GLN A 166 24.03 -5.40 -14.52
N VAL A 167 22.93 -5.24 -13.79
CA VAL A 167 22.36 -6.26 -12.90
C VAL A 167 21.14 -6.87 -13.58
N ASN A 168 21.04 -8.20 -13.64
CA ASN A 168 19.88 -8.87 -14.23
C ASN A 168 18.72 -8.87 -13.22
N ILE A 169 18.07 -7.71 -13.06
CA ILE A 169 16.96 -7.53 -12.12
C ILE A 169 15.68 -8.10 -12.74
N THR A 170 15.03 -9.04 -12.03
CA THR A 170 13.78 -9.66 -12.44
C THR A 170 12.70 -9.39 -11.37
N ALA A 171 11.53 -8.92 -11.81
CA ALA A 171 10.37 -8.72 -10.93
C ALA A 171 9.71 -10.07 -10.61
N MET A 172 9.54 -10.36 -9.32
CA MET A 172 8.83 -11.56 -8.84
C MET A 172 8.00 -11.22 -7.60
N GLY A 173 6.89 -11.93 -7.41
CA GLY A 173 6.21 -11.96 -6.11
C GLY A 173 7.07 -12.64 -5.04
N PRO A 174 6.80 -12.42 -3.73
CA PRO A 174 7.65 -12.93 -2.66
C PRO A 174 7.77 -14.46 -2.67
N GLY A 175 6.68 -15.19 -2.91
CA GLY A 175 6.68 -16.66 -2.97
C GLY A 175 7.52 -17.22 -4.12
N ASP A 176 7.40 -16.61 -5.30
CA ASP A 176 8.18 -17.02 -6.49
C ASP A 176 9.68 -16.72 -6.30
N ALA A 177 10.00 -15.55 -5.74
CA ALA A 177 11.40 -15.16 -5.49
C ALA A 177 12.07 -16.06 -4.44
N VAL A 178 11.36 -16.39 -3.34
CA VAL A 178 11.81 -17.36 -2.34
C VAL A 178 12.04 -18.74 -2.98
N SER A 179 11.12 -19.22 -3.79
CA SER A 179 11.27 -20.49 -4.50
C SER A 179 12.45 -20.46 -5.50
N ALA A 180 12.64 -19.36 -6.21
CA ALA A 180 13.71 -19.20 -7.19
C ALA A 180 15.10 -19.17 -6.54
N ILE A 181 15.29 -18.49 -5.41
CA ILE A 181 16.60 -18.51 -4.72
C ILE A 181 16.88 -19.87 -4.07
N ILE A 182 15.90 -20.52 -3.48
CA ILE A 182 16.05 -21.86 -2.88
C ILE A 182 16.42 -22.90 -3.92
N SER A 183 15.85 -22.82 -5.13
CA SER A 183 16.16 -23.74 -6.24
C SER A 183 17.44 -23.40 -7.02
N GLY A 184 18.12 -22.28 -6.70
CA GLY A 184 19.33 -21.82 -7.40
C GLY A 184 19.03 -21.09 -8.72
N GLY A 185 17.79 -20.75 -9.00
CA GLY A 185 17.38 -20.02 -10.20
C GLY A 185 17.86 -18.58 -10.24
N ILE A 186 18.08 -17.95 -9.08
CA ILE A 186 18.59 -16.58 -8.91
C ILE A 186 19.72 -16.55 -7.86
N ASP A 187 20.51 -15.49 -7.87
CA ASP A 187 21.72 -15.36 -7.06
C ASP A 187 21.48 -14.55 -5.78
N ALA A 188 20.57 -13.56 -5.84
CA ALA A 188 20.14 -12.76 -4.69
C ALA A 188 18.69 -12.29 -4.85
N VAL A 189 18.07 -11.93 -3.72
CA VAL A 189 16.75 -11.30 -3.67
C VAL A 189 16.79 -10.07 -2.80
N PHE A 190 15.99 -9.05 -3.13
CA PHE A 190 15.73 -7.93 -2.25
C PHE A 190 14.23 -7.88 -1.94
N LEU A 191 13.86 -8.34 -0.76
CA LEU A 191 12.47 -8.61 -0.39
C LEU A 191 12.13 -8.09 1.00
N PRO A 192 10.85 -7.75 1.25
CA PRO A 192 10.37 -7.42 2.58
C PRO A 192 10.30 -8.67 3.45
N HIS A 193 10.43 -8.49 4.76
CA HIS A 193 10.15 -9.54 5.73
C HIS A 193 8.67 -10.00 5.66
N PRO A 194 8.41 -11.31 5.82
CA PRO A 194 9.30 -12.33 6.37
C PRO A 194 10.12 -13.11 5.32
N ALA A 195 10.09 -12.78 4.03
CA ALA A 195 10.75 -13.56 2.98
C ALA A 195 12.26 -13.80 3.24
N PRO A 196 13.06 -12.82 3.71
CA PRO A 196 14.44 -13.04 4.12
C PRO A 196 14.58 -14.15 5.17
N ALA A 197 13.79 -14.12 6.23
CA ALA A 197 13.83 -15.10 7.29
C ALA A 197 13.49 -16.53 6.81
N ILE A 198 12.55 -16.67 5.89
CA ILE A 198 12.20 -17.97 5.28
C ILE A 198 13.42 -18.57 4.57
N ILE A 199 14.14 -17.74 3.81
CA ILE A 199 15.33 -18.18 3.05
C ILE A 199 16.47 -18.57 4.00
N GLU A 200 16.69 -17.78 5.06
CA GLU A 200 17.74 -18.03 6.05
C GLU A 200 17.49 -19.30 6.88
N ILE A 201 16.27 -19.49 7.36
CA ILE A 201 15.88 -20.69 8.13
C ILE A 201 16.00 -21.96 7.27
N ALA A 202 15.75 -21.84 5.97
CA ALA A 202 15.96 -22.95 5.02
C ALA A 202 17.45 -23.24 4.73
N ASP A 203 18.38 -22.46 5.30
CA ASP A 203 19.84 -22.54 5.03
C ASP A 203 20.17 -22.38 3.52
N LYS A 204 19.39 -21.54 2.83
CA LYS A 204 19.52 -21.31 1.39
C LYS A 204 20.05 -19.93 1.04
N GLY A 205 20.14 -19.03 1.99
CA GLY A 205 20.67 -17.69 1.82
C GLY A 205 21.01 -17.03 3.13
N ARG A 206 21.58 -15.85 3.04
CA ARG A 206 21.91 -14.99 4.17
C ARG A 206 21.65 -13.53 3.81
N SER A 207 21.09 -12.78 4.75
CA SER A 207 20.93 -11.33 4.64
C SER A 207 22.29 -10.65 4.72
N GLU A 208 22.64 -9.85 3.74
CA GLU A 208 23.93 -9.15 3.65
C GLU A 208 23.78 -7.64 3.83
N VAL A 209 22.66 -7.07 3.43
CA VAL A 209 22.40 -5.62 3.53
C VAL A 209 20.94 -5.38 3.86
N ALA A 210 20.68 -4.73 4.98
CA ALA A 210 19.34 -4.29 5.33
C ALA A 210 18.94 -3.02 4.56
N SER A 211 17.64 -2.83 4.32
CA SER A 211 17.15 -1.67 3.56
C SER A 211 17.42 -0.33 4.26
N GLY A 212 17.47 -0.31 5.58
CA GLY A 212 17.87 0.87 6.34
C GLY A 212 19.35 1.20 6.25
N GLU A 213 20.23 0.25 5.88
CA GLU A 213 21.60 0.53 5.52
C GLU A 213 21.67 1.15 4.11
N MET A 214 20.79 0.72 3.20
CA MET A 214 20.73 1.29 1.85
C MET A 214 20.17 2.71 1.86
N TRP A 215 19.14 2.94 2.66
CA TRP A 215 18.49 4.24 2.81
C TRP A 215 17.81 4.33 4.19
N PRO A 216 18.49 4.94 5.18
CA PRO A 216 17.99 5.01 6.55
C PRO A 216 16.64 5.74 6.66
N GLY A 217 15.67 5.09 7.30
CA GLY A 217 14.37 5.67 7.60
C GLY A 217 13.46 5.89 6.39
N HIS A 218 13.73 5.24 5.26
CA HIS A 218 12.85 5.37 4.08
C HIS A 218 11.44 4.86 4.37
N ALA A 219 10.44 5.57 3.83
CA ALA A 219 9.05 5.11 3.86
C ALA A 219 8.93 3.74 3.18
N CYS A 220 8.27 2.79 3.84
CA CYS A 220 8.02 1.49 3.22
C CYS A 220 6.54 1.30 2.93
N CYS A 221 5.67 1.23 3.94
CA CYS A 221 4.24 1.08 3.74
C CYS A 221 3.47 2.24 4.40
N SER A 222 2.31 2.55 3.81
CA SER A 222 1.40 3.61 4.24
C SER A 222 -0.03 3.11 4.25
N LEU A 223 -0.88 3.77 5.03
CA LEU A 223 -2.34 3.63 4.99
C LEU A 223 -2.89 4.63 3.99
N VAL A 224 -3.52 4.11 2.94
CA VAL A 224 -4.13 4.87 1.86
C VAL A 224 -5.64 4.79 1.97
N VAL A 225 -6.32 5.92 1.80
CA VAL A 225 -7.80 6.02 1.83
C VAL A 225 -8.30 6.60 0.53
N SER A 226 -9.38 6.03 -0.01
CA SER A 226 -10.02 6.52 -1.23
C SER A 226 -10.56 7.93 -1.06
N GLY A 227 -10.42 8.78 -2.08
CA GLY A 227 -10.95 10.15 -2.07
C GLY A 227 -12.46 10.20 -1.89
N ASN A 228 -13.17 9.16 -2.36
CA ASN A 228 -14.60 9.03 -2.11
C ASN A 228 -14.92 8.94 -0.61
N LEU A 229 -14.20 8.10 0.13
CA LEU A 229 -14.40 7.94 1.57
C LEU A 229 -14.02 9.21 2.33
N ILE A 230 -12.89 9.84 1.98
CA ILE A 230 -12.43 11.10 2.57
C ILE A 230 -13.50 12.20 2.47
N ARG A 231 -14.11 12.37 1.31
CA ARG A 231 -15.09 13.43 1.10
C ARG A 231 -16.46 13.17 1.72
N ASN A 232 -16.87 11.91 1.77
CA ASN A 232 -18.24 11.58 2.17
C ASN A 232 -18.38 11.18 3.63
N GLN A 233 -17.34 10.61 4.24
CA GLN A 233 -17.34 10.13 5.61
C GLN A 233 -16.01 10.46 6.33
N PRO A 234 -15.62 11.75 6.45
CA PRO A 234 -14.33 12.13 7.04
C PRO A 234 -14.20 11.68 8.51
N GLU A 235 -15.28 11.67 9.28
CA GLU A 235 -15.26 11.17 10.66
C GLU A 235 -14.96 9.67 10.74
N LEU A 236 -15.44 8.89 9.75
CA LEU A 236 -15.10 7.48 9.64
C LEU A 236 -13.61 7.31 9.31
N VAL A 237 -13.06 8.15 8.41
CA VAL A 237 -11.61 8.12 8.09
C VAL A 237 -10.78 8.42 9.33
N GLU A 238 -11.14 9.43 10.11
CA GLU A 238 -10.43 9.74 11.36
C GLU A 238 -10.48 8.57 12.34
N GLN A 239 -11.62 7.89 12.46
CA GLN A 239 -11.74 6.70 13.30
C GLN A 239 -10.91 5.51 12.78
N ILE A 240 -10.83 5.33 11.48
CA ILE A 240 -9.92 4.34 10.84
C ILE A 240 -8.47 4.62 11.22
N VAL A 241 -8.04 5.88 11.17
CA VAL A 241 -6.69 6.29 11.57
C VAL A 241 -6.46 6.04 13.06
N ARG A 242 -7.42 6.32 13.94
CA ARG A 242 -7.32 6.00 15.38
C ARG A 242 -7.15 4.51 15.65
N ILE A 243 -7.88 3.66 14.92
CA ILE A 243 -7.73 2.20 15.03
C ILE A 243 -6.32 1.79 14.59
N HIS A 244 -5.82 2.37 13.50
CA HIS A 244 -4.47 2.10 13.01
C HIS A 244 -3.39 2.53 14.03
N ILE A 245 -3.50 3.70 14.63
CA ILE A 245 -2.59 4.18 15.69
C ILE A 245 -2.61 3.18 16.87
N LYS A 246 -3.80 2.87 17.39
CA LYS A 246 -4.00 1.91 18.47
C LYS A 246 -3.38 0.54 18.15
N ALA A 247 -3.55 0.05 16.93
CA ALA A 247 -2.98 -1.22 16.48
C ALA A 247 -1.46 -1.16 16.38
N THR A 248 -0.90 -0.06 15.87
CA THR A 248 0.55 0.15 15.78
C THR A 248 1.19 0.20 17.17
N GLU A 249 0.59 0.90 18.11
CA GLU A 249 1.04 0.94 19.51
C GLU A 249 0.98 -0.44 20.17
N TYR A 250 -0.09 -1.20 19.89
CA TYR A 250 -0.22 -2.56 20.38
C TYR A 250 0.90 -3.46 19.85
N VAL A 251 1.18 -3.42 18.55
CA VAL A 251 2.27 -4.19 17.94
C VAL A 251 3.60 -3.87 18.60
N ASN A 252 3.90 -2.59 18.80
CA ASN A 252 5.14 -2.13 19.43
C ASN A 252 5.25 -2.56 20.91
N SER A 253 4.15 -2.55 21.65
CA SER A 253 4.14 -2.90 23.08
C SER A 253 3.96 -4.38 23.34
N HIS A 254 3.40 -5.15 22.40
CA HIS A 254 3.09 -6.59 22.53
C HIS A 254 3.67 -7.43 21.37
N PRO A 255 4.97 -7.35 21.07
CA PRO A 255 5.54 -7.97 19.87
C PRO A 255 5.36 -9.51 19.83
N ALA A 256 5.37 -10.17 20.98
CA ALA A 256 5.14 -11.60 21.05
C ALA A 256 3.69 -12.01 20.72
N GLN A 257 2.72 -11.15 21.04
CA GLN A 257 1.32 -11.38 20.69
C GLN A 257 1.10 -11.05 19.21
N ALA A 258 1.64 -9.94 18.72
CA ALA A 258 1.60 -9.55 17.32
C ALA A 258 2.18 -10.66 16.41
N ALA A 259 3.32 -11.28 16.82
CA ALA A 259 3.87 -12.42 16.10
C ALA A 259 2.90 -13.61 16.02
N ARG A 260 2.16 -13.91 17.10
CA ARG A 260 1.16 -14.99 17.10
C ARG A 260 -0.03 -14.67 16.18
N ILE A 261 -0.53 -13.44 16.26
CA ILE A 261 -1.63 -12.97 15.39
C ILE A 261 -1.22 -13.11 13.93
N TYR A 262 -0.04 -12.61 13.58
CA TYR A 262 0.48 -12.72 12.21
C TYR A 262 0.61 -14.19 11.77
N ALA A 263 1.21 -15.05 12.60
CA ALA A 263 1.39 -16.46 12.29
C ALA A 263 0.05 -17.16 12.05
N ASN A 264 -0.96 -16.90 12.89
CA ASN A 264 -2.29 -17.46 12.75
C ASN A 264 -3.01 -16.95 11.49
N HIS A 265 -2.94 -15.64 11.24
CA HIS A 265 -3.59 -14.99 10.10
C HIS A 265 -3.03 -15.47 8.75
N THR A 266 -1.71 -15.67 8.69
CA THR A 266 -1.01 -16.07 7.47
C THR A 266 -0.76 -17.57 7.33
N GLY A 267 -1.00 -18.36 8.38
CA GLY A 267 -0.67 -19.79 8.43
C GLY A 267 0.84 -20.09 8.47
N GLN A 268 1.66 -19.10 8.80
CA GLN A 268 3.11 -19.27 8.87
C GLN A 268 3.56 -19.80 10.23
N ASP A 269 4.72 -20.46 10.25
CA ASP A 269 5.32 -20.97 11.48
C ASP A 269 5.69 -19.84 12.45
N LEU A 270 5.27 -19.95 13.70
CA LEU A 270 5.46 -18.91 14.71
C LEU A 270 6.94 -18.63 15.02
N GLU A 271 7.79 -19.66 15.04
CA GLU A 271 9.22 -19.47 15.33
C GLU A 271 9.91 -18.78 14.16
N MET A 272 9.50 -19.07 12.92
CA MET A 272 9.95 -18.34 11.75
C MET A 272 9.52 -16.86 11.82
N VAL A 273 8.27 -16.57 12.20
CA VAL A 273 7.80 -15.19 12.36
C VAL A 273 8.59 -14.45 13.45
N ARG A 274 8.84 -15.10 14.59
CA ARG A 274 9.67 -14.53 15.67
C ARG A 274 11.08 -14.25 15.22
N TYR A 275 11.68 -15.16 14.47
CA TYR A 275 13.01 -14.96 13.90
C TYR A 275 13.01 -13.75 12.94
N SER A 276 12.03 -13.69 12.06
CA SER A 276 11.85 -12.56 11.13
C SER A 276 11.77 -11.21 11.87
N LEU A 277 10.92 -11.11 12.91
CA LEU A 277 10.75 -9.89 13.68
C LEU A 277 11.98 -9.52 14.53
N LYS A 278 12.82 -10.50 14.85
CA LYS A 278 14.06 -10.27 15.59
C LYS A 278 15.18 -9.75 14.70
N THR A 279 15.20 -10.16 13.44
CA THR A 279 16.31 -9.90 12.51
C THR A 279 16.07 -8.70 11.59
N TRP A 280 14.81 -8.27 11.39
CA TRP A 280 14.51 -7.17 10.50
C TRP A 280 14.93 -5.81 11.10
N ASP A 281 15.22 -4.85 10.23
CA ASP A 281 15.55 -3.46 10.59
C ASP A 281 14.33 -2.52 10.55
N GLY A 282 13.13 -3.06 10.29
CA GLY A 282 11.90 -2.30 10.18
C GLY A 282 11.40 -1.76 11.52
N LYS A 283 10.58 -0.70 11.43
CA LYS A 283 9.84 -0.15 12.57
C LYS A 283 8.42 0.14 12.16
N TRP A 284 7.46 -0.27 12.96
CA TRP A 284 6.06 0.15 12.80
C TRP A 284 5.91 1.56 13.35
N ILE A 285 5.33 2.40 12.55
CA ILE A 285 5.05 3.81 12.85
C ILE A 285 3.66 4.17 12.32
N SER A 286 3.01 5.15 12.91
CA SER A 286 1.71 5.65 12.43
C SER A 286 1.80 7.09 11.91
N ASP A 287 2.79 7.86 12.34
CA ASP A 287 2.95 9.27 11.97
C ASP A 287 3.38 9.44 10.50
N PRO A 288 2.50 9.96 9.61
CA PRO A 288 2.79 10.14 8.20
C PRO A 288 3.88 11.18 7.93
N HIS A 289 4.09 12.16 8.83
CA HIS A 289 5.11 13.19 8.66
C HIS A 289 6.52 12.60 8.56
N LEU A 290 6.76 11.46 9.20
CA LEU A 290 8.05 10.75 9.15
C LEU A 290 8.34 10.14 7.76
N GLN A 291 7.33 10.04 6.90
CA GLN A 291 7.44 9.45 5.56
C GLN A 291 7.53 10.49 4.44
N ILE A 292 7.11 11.74 4.65
CA ILE A 292 6.98 12.76 3.60
C ILE A 292 8.26 12.92 2.78
N SER A 293 9.39 13.14 3.45
CA SER A 293 10.65 13.45 2.77
C SER A 293 11.12 12.32 1.82
N SER A 294 11.03 11.06 2.25
CA SER A 294 11.39 9.92 1.39
C SER A 294 10.35 9.65 0.31
N THR A 295 9.08 9.90 0.59
CA THR A 295 7.98 9.77 -0.37
C THR A 295 8.13 10.74 -1.54
N LEU A 296 8.53 11.99 -1.30
CA LEU A 296 8.80 12.97 -2.36
C LEU A 296 9.95 12.54 -3.30
N VAL A 297 10.88 11.72 -2.82
CA VAL A 297 11.89 11.10 -3.72
C VAL A 297 11.26 10.01 -4.60
N TYR A 298 10.27 9.26 -4.09
CA TYR A 298 9.55 8.27 -4.90
C TYR A 298 8.73 8.93 -6.03
N VAL A 299 8.20 10.13 -5.80
CA VAL A 299 7.46 10.90 -6.81
C VAL A 299 8.24 11.01 -8.12
N GLU A 300 9.54 11.34 -8.05
CA GLU A 300 10.35 11.48 -9.26
C GLU A 300 10.50 10.14 -10.01
N SER A 301 10.72 9.04 -9.28
CA SER A 301 10.80 7.70 -9.89
C SER A 301 9.47 7.30 -10.53
N CYS A 302 8.34 7.53 -9.85
CA CYS A 302 7.01 7.22 -10.34
C CYS A 302 6.64 8.09 -11.55
N ARG A 303 7.00 9.38 -11.52
CA ARG A 303 6.79 10.34 -12.62
C ARG A 303 7.49 9.87 -13.89
N GLN A 304 8.76 9.49 -13.78
CA GLN A 304 9.53 9.00 -14.92
C GLN A 304 8.93 7.71 -15.49
N GLN A 305 8.52 6.78 -14.64
CA GLN A 305 7.92 5.51 -15.06
C GLN A 305 6.57 5.70 -15.76
N ASN A 306 5.78 6.67 -15.34
CA ASN A 306 4.49 7.00 -15.96
C ASN A 306 4.63 8.00 -17.13
N ASN A 307 5.84 8.47 -17.43
CA ASN A 307 6.13 9.47 -18.47
C ASN A 307 5.32 10.77 -18.30
N GLU A 308 5.16 11.23 -17.05
CA GLU A 308 4.35 12.38 -16.70
C GLU A 308 5.17 13.66 -16.57
N ALA A 309 4.58 14.79 -17.00
CA ALA A 309 5.19 16.11 -16.88
C ALA A 309 4.90 16.76 -15.51
N LYS A 310 3.70 16.53 -14.94
CA LYS A 310 3.29 17.06 -13.63
C LYS A 310 4.13 16.39 -12.53
N ILE A 311 4.58 17.20 -11.56
CA ILE A 311 5.14 16.69 -10.30
C ILE A 311 4.01 16.75 -9.27
N LEU A 312 3.71 15.62 -8.64
CA LEU A 312 2.78 15.57 -7.51
C LEU A 312 3.43 16.25 -6.29
N THR A 313 2.67 17.09 -5.62
CA THR A 313 3.08 17.75 -4.38
C THR A 313 2.75 16.90 -3.15
N GLU A 314 3.18 17.35 -1.98
CA GLU A 314 2.81 16.73 -0.72
C GLU A 314 1.29 16.65 -0.57
N GLU A 315 0.57 17.74 -0.83
CA GLU A 315 -0.90 17.83 -0.71
C GLU A 315 -1.64 16.98 -1.76
N ASP A 316 -1.01 16.69 -2.90
CA ASP A 316 -1.58 15.75 -3.88
C ASP A 316 -1.54 14.30 -3.34
N ILE A 317 -0.63 13.98 -2.41
CA ILE A 317 -0.33 12.62 -1.95
C ILE A 317 -0.85 12.37 -0.54
N PHE A 318 -0.64 13.31 0.38
CA PHE A 318 -0.96 13.17 1.80
C PHE A 318 -2.18 13.99 2.20
N ASP A 319 -2.92 13.47 3.19
CA ASP A 319 -3.81 14.25 4.03
C ASP A 319 -3.51 13.89 5.49
N THR A 320 -2.55 14.61 6.07
CA THR A 320 -2.09 14.37 7.44
C THR A 320 -3.06 14.84 8.50
N SER A 321 -4.07 15.63 8.12
CA SER A 321 -5.05 16.21 9.06
C SER A 321 -5.83 15.15 9.83
N PHE A 322 -6.04 13.97 9.22
CA PHE A 322 -6.69 12.83 9.89
C PHE A 322 -5.83 12.24 11.00
N TYR A 323 -4.52 12.18 10.79
CA TYR A 323 -3.59 11.73 11.84
C TYR A 323 -3.52 12.75 12.96
N ASP A 324 -3.36 14.04 12.63
CA ASP A 324 -3.27 15.13 13.60
C ASP A 324 -4.55 15.23 14.47
N GLY A 325 -5.72 15.07 13.84
CA GLY A 325 -7.01 15.03 14.54
C GLY A 325 -7.15 13.81 15.46
N ALA A 326 -6.70 12.65 15.01
CA ALA A 326 -6.73 11.41 15.79
C ALA A 326 -5.82 11.50 17.03
N GLU A 327 -4.59 12.02 16.88
CA GLU A 327 -3.64 12.22 17.99
C GLU A 327 -4.11 13.25 19.00
N ALA A 328 -4.68 14.38 18.54
CA ALA A 328 -5.16 15.44 19.43
C ALA A 328 -6.26 14.96 20.39
N THR A 329 -7.04 13.96 20.01
CA THR A 329 -8.12 13.39 20.83
C THR A 329 -7.67 12.21 21.71
N ALA A 330 -6.53 11.59 21.42
CA ALA A 330 -5.96 10.51 22.23
C ALA A 330 -5.23 11.02 23.48
N GLY A 331 -4.86 12.30 23.50
CA GLY A 331 -4.13 12.96 24.59
C GLY A 331 -4.98 13.64 25.67
N ILE A 332 -6.33 13.38 25.72
CA ILE A 332 -7.23 13.92 26.74
C ILE A 332 -7.61 12.86 27.77
#